data_67aeaca71b4fe489f16359efbbc1e76c
#
_entry.id   67aeaca71b4fe489f16359efbbc1e76c
#
_cell.length_a   1.000
_cell.length_b   1.000
_cell.length_c   1.000
_cell.angle_alpha   90.00
_cell.angle_beta   90.00
_cell.angle_gamma   90.00
#
_symmetry.space_group_name_H-M   'P 1'
#
loop_
_entity.id
_entity.type
_entity.pdbx_description
1 polymer ?
#
loop_
_entity_poly.entity_id
_entity_poly.type
_entity_poly.pdbx_seq_one_letter_code
_entity_poly.pdbx_strand_id
1 'polypeptide(L)'
;MSLLYEGKAKRVFTTNIDGQLRVEYKDEVTAGNGAKKDTMIGKGKLNNQITSIIFDYLTHNHIDNHFIKQLSQTEQLVQQVDIIPLEVVVRNIATGSITKRLGFKKGHTFEEPLVEFFYKKDELNDPLDRKSV
;
A
#
# COMPACT_ATOMS: atom_id res chain seq x y z
N MET A 1 23.03 -6.49 5.69
CA MET A 1 21.63 -6.20 5.34
C MET A 1 20.98 -7.48 4.83
N SER A 2 19.90 -7.88 5.46
CA SER A 2 19.20 -9.13 5.08
C SER A 2 17.75 -8.84 4.70
N LEU A 3 17.27 -9.63 3.74
CA LEU A 3 15.89 -9.56 3.29
C LEU A 3 14.96 -10.04 4.41
N LEU A 4 14.02 -9.18 4.82
CA LEU A 4 12.98 -9.53 5.79
C LEU A 4 11.69 -9.97 5.13
N TYR A 5 11.33 -9.32 4.03
CA TYR A 5 10.04 -9.52 3.40
C TYR A 5 10.12 -9.17 1.91
N GLU A 6 9.43 -9.93 1.10
CA GLU A 6 9.25 -9.62 -0.32
C GLU A 6 7.77 -9.78 -0.68
N GLY A 7 7.19 -8.69 -1.17
CA GLY A 7 5.81 -8.66 -1.67
C GLY A 7 5.76 -8.48 -3.17
N LYS A 8 4.57 -8.19 -3.68
CA LYS A 8 4.34 -7.99 -5.11
C LYS A 8 5.08 -6.79 -5.69
N ALA A 9 5.16 -5.71 -4.91
CA ALA A 9 5.67 -4.43 -5.38
C ALA A 9 7.02 -4.04 -4.78
N LYS A 10 7.46 -4.68 -3.69
CA LYS A 10 8.62 -4.24 -2.94
C LYS A 10 9.33 -5.35 -2.18
N ARG A 11 10.60 -5.08 -1.85
CA ARG A 11 11.40 -5.87 -0.92
C ARG A 11 11.75 -5.00 0.28
N VAL A 12 11.78 -5.60 1.46
CA VAL A 12 12.14 -4.91 2.70
C VAL A 12 13.37 -5.57 3.30
N PHE A 13 14.39 -4.77 3.59
CA PHE A 13 15.66 -5.22 4.12
C PHE A 13 15.95 -4.60 5.48
N THR A 14 16.67 -5.33 6.32
CA THR A 14 17.28 -4.74 7.52
C THR A 14 18.37 -3.74 7.12
N THR A 15 18.70 -2.85 8.05
CA THR A 15 19.83 -1.94 7.91
C THR A 15 20.80 -2.15 9.06
N ASN A 16 21.93 -1.46 9.05
CA ASN A 16 22.90 -1.46 10.16
C ASN A 16 22.42 -0.64 11.36
N ILE A 17 21.29 0.06 11.24
CA ILE A 17 20.68 0.80 12.34
C ILE A 17 19.45 0.04 12.79
N ASP A 18 19.42 -0.37 14.06
CA ASP A 18 18.29 -1.06 14.64
C ASP A 18 17.02 -0.18 14.60
N GLY A 19 15.89 -0.76 14.25
CA GLY A 19 14.64 -0.04 14.11
C GLY A 19 14.45 0.69 12.78
N GLN A 20 15.40 0.63 11.86
CA GLN A 20 15.28 1.21 10.52
C GLN A 20 15.35 0.14 9.45
N LEU A 21 14.50 0.27 8.43
CA LEU A 21 14.43 -0.68 7.31
C LEU A 21 14.62 0.06 5.99
N ARG A 22 15.17 -0.66 5.01
CA ARG A 22 15.31 -0.19 3.63
C ARG A 22 14.25 -0.87 2.78
N VAL A 23 13.46 -0.08 2.09
CA VAL A 23 12.42 -0.56 1.16
C VAL A 23 12.90 -0.32 -0.26
N GLU A 24 12.92 -1.38 -1.06
CA GLU A 24 13.23 -1.33 -2.48
C GLU A 24 11.97 -1.64 -3.29
N TYR A 25 11.58 -0.73 -4.16
CA TYR A 25 10.43 -0.93 -5.04
C TYR A 25 10.84 -1.67 -6.30
N LYS A 26 10.02 -2.63 -6.70
CA LYS A 26 10.24 -3.53 -7.83
C LYS A 26 9.52 -3.02 -9.08
N ASP A 27 10.01 -3.43 -10.23
CA ASP A 27 9.34 -3.18 -11.52
C ASP A 27 8.33 -4.28 -11.87
N GLU A 28 8.14 -5.25 -10.98
CA GLU A 28 7.24 -6.38 -11.22
C GLU A 28 5.78 -5.94 -11.17
N VAL A 29 5.01 -6.43 -12.13
CA VAL A 29 3.56 -6.25 -12.21
C VAL A 29 2.92 -7.61 -12.07
N THR A 30 1.88 -7.71 -11.22
CA THR A 30 1.15 -8.95 -11.02
C THR A 30 -0.34 -8.76 -11.27
N ALA A 31 -1.00 -9.83 -11.70
CA ALA A 31 -2.44 -9.89 -11.88
C ALA A 31 -2.96 -11.24 -11.40
N GLY A 32 -4.24 -11.33 -11.05
CA GLY A 32 -4.84 -12.58 -10.60
C GLY A 32 -4.18 -13.16 -9.37
N ASN A 33 -4.02 -12.37 -8.29
CA ASN A 33 -3.39 -12.79 -7.03
C ASN A 33 -1.95 -13.29 -7.21
N GLY A 34 -1.20 -12.73 -8.17
CA GLY A 34 0.15 -13.13 -8.45
C GLY A 34 0.28 -14.30 -9.42
N ALA A 35 -0.82 -14.79 -10.00
CA ALA A 35 -0.81 -15.85 -10.99
C ALA A 35 -0.14 -15.44 -12.30
N LYS A 36 -0.19 -14.15 -12.64
CA LYS A 36 0.48 -13.58 -13.81
C LYS A 36 1.49 -12.55 -13.34
N LYS A 37 2.71 -12.64 -13.86
CA LYS A 37 3.81 -11.72 -13.56
C LYS A 37 4.39 -11.18 -14.85
N ASP A 38 4.76 -9.91 -14.83
CA ASP A 38 5.45 -9.23 -15.91
C ASP A 38 6.34 -8.15 -15.31
N THR A 39 7.15 -7.52 -16.14
CA THR A 39 8.04 -6.43 -15.73
C THR A 39 7.64 -5.15 -16.46
N MET A 40 7.46 -4.07 -15.69
CA MET A 40 7.21 -2.75 -16.24
C MET A 40 8.34 -1.83 -15.79
N ILE A 41 9.27 -1.56 -16.70
CA ILE A 41 10.45 -0.75 -16.42
C ILE A 41 10.02 0.66 -15.96
N GLY A 42 10.56 1.10 -14.82
CA GLY A 42 10.26 2.40 -14.25
C GLY A 42 9.14 2.37 -13.21
N LYS A 43 8.40 1.28 -13.05
CA LYS A 43 7.33 1.19 -12.06
C LYS A 43 7.86 1.40 -10.63
N GLY A 44 8.98 0.75 -10.29
CA GLY A 44 9.59 0.90 -8.97
C GLY A 44 10.02 2.33 -8.68
N LYS A 45 10.61 2.99 -9.67
CA LYS A 45 11.00 4.41 -9.56
C LYS A 45 9.78 5.29 -9.32
N LEU A 46 8.71 5.11 -10.09
CA LEU A 46 7.48 5.90 -9.93
C LEU A 46 6.85 5.65 -8.57
N ASN A 47 6.72 4.40 -8.15
CA ASN A 47 6.15 4.07 -6.85
C ASN A 47 6.94 4.70 -5.71
N ASN A 48 8.25 4.65 -5.76
CA ASN A 48 9.10 5.26 -4.74
C ASN A 48 8.93 6.79 -4.71
N GLN A 49 8.91 7.43 -5.87
CA GLN A 49 8.73 8.89 -5.96
C GLN A 49 7.36 9.32 -5.45
N ILE A 50 6.29 8.66 -5.90
CA ILE A 50 4.93 8.98 -5.48
C ILE A 50 4.77 8.79 -3.97
N THR A 51 5.23 7.66 -3.45
CA THR A 51 5.16 7.35 -2.02
C THR A 51 5.92 8.37 -1.19
N SER A 52 7.13 8.75 -1.63
CA SER A 52 7.96 9.73 -0.93
C SER A 52 7.27 11.11 -0.88
N ILE A 53 6.67 11.55 -1.98
CA ILE A 53 5.94 12.82 -2.06
C ILE A 53 4.74 12.79 -1.11
N ILE A 54 3.98 11.70 -1.08
CA ILE A 54 2.81 11.58 -0.21
C ILE A 54 3.23 11.61 1.26
N PHE A 55 4.26 10.87 1.65
CA PHE A 55 4.75 10.88 3.03
C PHE A 55 5.30 12.23 3.45
N ASP A 56 6.00 12.94 2.56
CA ASP A 56 6.45 14.31 2.83
C ASP A 56 5.26 15.24 3.05
N TYR A 57 4.23 15.11 2.24
CA TYR A 57 2.98 15.88 2.40
C TYR A 57 2.31 15.59 3.75
N LEU A 58 2.23 14.33 4.15
CA LEU A 58 1.68 13.95 5.45
C LEU A 58 2.50 14.55 6.59
N THR A 59 3.81 14.49 6.51
CA THR A 59 4.71 15.05 7.53
C THR A 59 4.54 16.56 7.65
N HIS A 60 4.41 17.29 6.55
CA HIS A 60 4.17 18.73 6.56
C HIS A 60 2.81 19.09 7.18
N ASN A 61 1.87 18.18 7.16
CA ASN A 61 0.55 18.35 7.77
C ASN A 61 0.47 17.73 9.18
N HIS A 62 1.60 17.42 9.79
CA HIS A 62 1.72 16.91 11.16
C HIS A 62 1.04 15.55 11.35
N ILE A 63 1.02 14.72 10.29
CA ILE A 63 0.53 13.35 10.35
C ILE A 63 1.74 12.41 10.44
N ASP A 64 1.87 11.73 11.57
CA ASP A 64 2.96 10.80 11.81
C ASP A 64 2.91 9.65 10.81
N ASN A 65 4.09 9.22 10.36
CA ASN A 65 4.25 8.12 9.42
C ASN A 65 5.64 7.49 9.60
N HIS A 66 5.88 6.38 8.93
CA HIS A 66 7.12 5.63 9.10
C HIS A 66 8.25 6.07 8.14
N PHE A 67 7.97 6.95 7.20
CA PHE A 67 8.97 7.38 6.21
C PHE A 67 10.04 8.25 6.84
N ILE A 68 11.31 7.96 6.53
CA ILE A 68 12.45 8.77 6.98
C ILE A 68 12.99 9.61 5.83
N LYS A 69 13.44 8.96 4.75
CA LYS A 69 13.96 9.66 3.57
C LYS A 69 14.06 8.73 2.37
N GLN A 70 14.13 9.32 1.20
CA GLN A 70 14.45 8.62 -0.03
C GLN A 70 15.95 8.35 -0.10
N LEU A 71 16.35 7.12 -0.41
CA LEU A 71 17.74 6.71 -0.51
C LEU A 71 18.27 6.73 -1.94
N SER A 72 17.43 6.32 -2.89
CA SER A 72 17.74 6.28 -4.32
C SER A 72 16.47 6.45 -5.13
N GLN A 73 16.56 6.27 -6.44
CA GLN A 73 15.38 6.35 -7.31
C GLN A 73 14.33 5.28 -6.99
N THR A 74 14.76 4.12 -6.47
CA THR A 74 13.88 2.98 -6.19
C THR A 74 13.81 2.60 -4.72
N GLU A 75 14.53 3.30 -3.85
CA GLU A 75 14.69 2.91 -2.45
C GLU A 75 14.36 4.04 -1.49
N GLN A 76 13.82 3.67 -0.34
CA GLN A 76 13.57 4.60 0.76
C GLN A 76 13.93 3.97 2.10
N LEU A 77 14.25 4.81 3.06
CA LEU A 77 14.50 4.43 4.45
C LEU A 77 13.24 4.70 5.26
N VAL A 78 12.83 3.71 6.03
CA VAL A 78 11.62 3.81 6.86
C VAL A 78 11.92 3.31 8.28
N GLN A 79 11.09 3.73 9.24
CA GLN A 79 11.10 3.14 10.56
C GLN A 79 10.39 1.78 10.53
N GLN A 80 10.90 0.85 11.32
CA GLN A 80 10.24 -0.43 11.53
C GLN A 80 9.00 -0.20 12.38
N VAL A 81 7.86 -0.67 11.91
CA VAL A 81 6.57 -0.54 12.60
C VAL A 81 5.84 -1.87 12.55
N ASP A 82 4.95 -2.06 13.50
CA ASP A 82 4.01 -3.17 13.47
C ASP A 82 2.78 -2.74 12.67
N ILE A 83 2.47 -3.49 11.62
CA ILE A 83 1.37 -3.16 10.73
C ILE A 83 0.07 -3.73 11.29
N ILE A 84 -0.92 -2.85 11.44
CA ILE A 84 -2.30 -3.29 11.72
C ILE A 84 -2.80 -4.00 10.47
N PRO A 85 -3.27 -5.26 10.56
CA PRO A 85 -3.60 -6.06 9.38
C PRO A 85 -4.95 -5.66 8.75
N LEU A 86 -5.08 -4.38 8.45
CA LEU A 86 -6.27 -3.82 7.82
C LEU A 86 -5.87 -2.97 6.61
N GLU A 87 -6.59 -3.14 5.53
CA GLU A 87 -6.55 -2.21 4.40
C GLU A 87 -7.68 -1.20 4.57
N VAL A 88 -7.34 0.08 4.60
CA VAL A 88 -8.31 1.16 4.71
C VAL A 88 -8.54 1.74 3.31
N VAL A 89 -9.79 1.69 2.87
CA VAL A 89 -10.17 2.16 1.53
C VAL A 89 -11.15 3.32 1.67
N VAL A 90 -10.84 4.44 1.04
CA VAL A 90 -11.72 5.61 0.96
C VAL A 90 -12.26 5.67 -0.47
N ARG A 91 -13.58 5.67 -0.61
CA ARG A 91 -14.24 5.71 -1.91
C ARG A 91 -15.05 6.99 -2.07
N ASN A 92 -14.77 7.72 -3.11
CA ASN A 92 -15.59 8.85 -3.53
C ASN A 92 -16.60 8.43 -4.61
N ILE A 93 -16.27 7.39 -5.36
CA ILE A 93 -17.04 6.88 -6.49
C ILE A 93 -17.15 5.38 -6.36
N ALA A 94 -18.33 4.82 -6.63
CA ALA A 94 -18.56 3.38 -6.55
C ALA A 94 -17.93 2.68 -7.76
N THR A 95 -16.87 1.91 -7.52
CA THR A 95 -16.24 1.02 -8.50
C THR A 95 -15.70 -0.22 -7.78
N GLY A 96 -15.45 -1.28 -8.54
CA GLY A 96 -14.87 -2.50 -8.00
C GLY A 96 -15.83 -3.28 -7.11
N SER A 97 -15.32 -3.87 -6.04
CA SER A 97 -16.07 -4.82 -5.22
C SER A 97 -17.32 -4.25 -4.58
N ILE A 98 -17.38 -2.95 -4.28
CA ILE A 98 -18.55 -2.32 -3.65
C ILE A 98 -19.78 -2.38 -4.53
N THR A 99 -19.62 -2.33 -5.84
CA THR A 99 -20.75 -2.43 -6.79
C THR A 99 -21.42 -3.78 -6.70
N LYS A 100 -20.64 -4.84 -6.47
CA LYS A 100 -21.15 -6.21 -6.33
C LYS A 100 -21.69 -6.47 -4.94
N ARG A 101 -21.01 -6.01 -3.89
CA ARG A 101 -21.40 -6.29 -2.50
C ARG A 101 -22.62 -5.52 -2.04
N LEU A 102 -22.74 -4.26 -2.42
CA LEU A 102 -23.78 -3.36 -1.92
C LEU A 102 -24.74 -2.88 -3.00
N GLY A 103 -24.59 -3.36 -4.24
CA GLY A 103 -25.51 -3.05 -5.32
C GLY A 103 -25.42 -1.63 -5.88
N PHE A 104 -24.39 -0.88 -5.56
CA PHE A 104 -24.19 0.45 -6.15
C PHE A 104 -23.94 0.36 -7.65
N LYS A 105 -24.51 1.28 -8.40
CA LYS A 105 -24.22 1.41 -9.82
C LYS A 105 -22.78 1.91 -10.00
N LYS A 106 -22.04 1.29 -10.91
CA LYS A 106 -20.68 1.72 -11.24
C LYS A 106 -20.67 3.19 -11.65
N GLY A 107 -19.80 3.99 -11.02
CA GLY A 107 -19.70 5.42 -11.26
C GLY A 107 -20.58 6.27 -10.35
N HIS A 108 -21.38 5.66 -9.45
CA HIS A 108 -22.15 6.40 -8.47
C HIS A 108 -21.21 7.25 -7.58
N THR A 109 -21.49 8.53 -7.46
CA THR A 109 -20.72 9.45 -6.61
C THR A 109 -21.37 9.54 -5.23
N PHE A 110 -20.57 9.31 -4.18
CA PHE A 110 -21.06 9.44 -2.81
C PHE A 110 -21.03 10.91 -2.39
N GLU A 111 -22.06 11.35 -1.65
CA GLU A 111 -22.10 12.70 -1.08
C GLU A 111 -20.96 12.91 -0.08
N GLU A 112 -20.71 11.91 0.75
CA GLU A 112 -19.57 11.86 1.66
C GLU A 112 -18.71 10.65 1.29
N PRO A 113 -17.36 10.74 1.39
CA PRO A 113 -16.51 9.60 1.12
C PRO A 113 -16.89 8.41 2.00
N LEU A 114 -17.00 7.24 1.38
CA LEU A 114 -17.25 5.99 2.09
C LEU A 114 -15.91 5.41 2.53
N VAL A 115 -15.78 5.07 3.81
CA VAL A 115 -14.58 4.45 4.36
C VAL A 115 -14.87 2.98 4.65
N GLU A 116 -14.04 2.09 4.13
CA GLU A 116 -14.13 0.66 4.35
C GLU A 116 -12.82 0.11 4.90
N PHE A 117 -12.91 -0.93 5.70
CA PHE A 117 -11.75 -1.66 6.22
C PHE A 117 -11.83 -3.11 5.75
N PHE A 118 -10.73 -3.61 5.17
CA PHE A 118 -10.60 -5.01 4.77
C PHE A 118 -9.55 -5.67 5.63
N TYR A 119 -9.87 -6.85 6.18
CA TYR A 119 -8.93 -7.62 6.96
C TYR A 119 -7.88 -8.23 6.03
N LYS A 120 -6.60 -7.92 6.27
CA LYS A 120 -5.48 -8.38 5.45
C LYS A 120 -5.06 -9.77 5.88
N LYS A 121 -5.80 -10.78 5.42
CA LYS A 121 -5.51 -12.18 5.65
C LYS A 121 -5.68 -12.93 4.33
N ASP A 122 -4.56 -13.27 3.69
CA ASP A 122 -4.55 -13.83 2.32
C ASP A 122 -5.42 -15.10 2.20
N GLU A 123 -5.39 -15.95 3.23
CA GLU A 123 -6.19 -17.18 3.31
C GLU A 123 -7.70 -16.93 3.31
N LEU A 124 -8.14 -15.71 3.62
CA LEU A 124 -9.54 -15.31 3.64
C LEU A 124 -9.89 -14.36 2.48
N ASN A 125 -8.99 -14.13 1.54
CA ASN A 125 -9.16 -13.18 0.42
C ASN A 125 -9.52 -11.76 0.91
N ASP A 126 -8.89 -11.29 1.99
CA ASP A 126 -9.08 -9.96 2.57
C ASP A 126 -10.57 -9.60 2.75
N PRO A 127 -11.33 -10.33 3.56
CA PRO A 127 -12.75 -10.05 3.76
C PRO A 127 -12.98 -8.70 4.43
N LEU A 128 -14.12 -8.09 4.13
CA LEU A 128 -14.54 -6.84 4.77
C LEU A 128 -14.70 -7.05 6.29
N ASP A 129 -14.14 -6.14 7.09
CA ASP A 129 -14.35 -6.13 8.53
C ASP A 129 -15.79 -5.73 8.83
N ARG A 130 -16.51 -6.58 9.56
CA ARG A 130 -17.93 -6.36 9.90
C ARG A 130 -18.17 -5.14 10.76
N LYS A 131 -17.15 -4.66 11.48
CA LYS A 131 -17.27 -3.49 12.36
C LYS A 131 -17.15 -2.16 11.62
N SER A 132 -16.81 -2.18 10.35
CA SER A 132 -16.47 -0.99 9.57
C SER A 132 -17.57 -0.53 8.61
N VAL A 133 -18.73 -1.12 8.66
CA VAL A 133 -19.85 -0.75 7.79
C VAL A 133 -20.74 0.28 8.44
#